data_04932d7874cab8e53b5c12fc8a6f4ce9
#
_entry.id   04932d7874cab8e53b5c12fc8a6f4ce9
#
_cell.length_a   1.000
_cell.length_b   1.000
_cell.length_c   1.000
_cell.angle_alpha   90.00
_cell.angle_beta   90.00
_cell.angle_gamma   90.00
#
_symmetry.space_group_name_H-M   'P 1'
#
loop_
_entity.id
_entity.type
_entity.pdbx_description
1 polymer ?
#
loop_
_entity_poly.entity_id
_entity_poly.type
_entity_poly.pdbx_seq_one_letter_code
_entity_poly.pdbx_strand_id
1 'polypeptide(L)'
;RPDARVEEVVNEVYELFLDLDATAEQIEFPIVYTVARDGKAGLDPNALGDDLTDLFETILETIPPPSYDPDHPLQALVTNLDASPYVGRLALLRVRHGTLRKGQQIAWCRADGSVERARVTELLITEALDRVSTDEAGPGEIVALAGLPEITIGETIADPDDPRPLPVTVVDAPSLSITI
;
A
#
# COMPACT_ATOMS: atom_id res chain seq x y z
N ARG A 1 -17.55 -16.73 -16.59
CA ARG A 1 -17.48 -18.21 -16.72
C ARG A 1 -18.88 -18.73 -16.93
N PRO A 2 -19.09 -19.87 -17.66
CA PRO A 2 -20.41 -20.45 -17.86
C PRO A 2 -21.09 -20.94 -16.58
N ASP A 3 -20.31 -21.15 -15.52
CA ASP A 3 -20.71 -21.61 -14.19
C ASP A 3 -20.77 -20.45 -13.15
N ALA A 4 -20.80 -19.21 -13.61
CA ALA A 4 -20.89 -18.05 -12.73
C ALA A 4 -22.26 -18.00 -12.03
N ARG A 5 -22.24 -17.83 -10.69
CA ARG A 5 -23.43 -17.75 -9.82
C ARG A 5 -23.61 -16.30 -9.32
N VAL A 6 -23.81 -15.37 -10.24
CA VAL A 6 -23.74 -13.93 -9.98
C VAL A 6 -24.66 -13.48 -8.85
N GLU A 7 -25.96 -13.74 -8.95
CA GLU A 7 -26.95 -13.34 -7.94
C GLU A 7 -26.73 -14.05 -6.59
N GLU A 8 -26.39 -15.34 -6.62
CA GLU A 8 -26.13 -16.12 -5.42
C GLU A 8 -24.92 -15.59 -4.65
N VAL A 9 -23.81 -15.28 -5.36
CA VAL A 9 -22.60 -14.70 -4.75
C VAL A 9 -22.87 -13.33 -4.13
N VAL A 10 -23.65 -12.47 -4.78
CA VAL A 10 -24.02 -11.17 -4.21
C VAL A 10 -24.81 -11.35 -2.91
N ASN A 11 -25.77 -12.28 -2.88
CA ASN A 11 -26.53 -12.58 -1.67
C ASN A 11 -25.65 -13.17 -0.55
N GLU A 12 -24.73 -14.10 -0.87
CA GLU A 12 -23.76 -14.65 0.08
C GLU A 12 -22.87 -13.54 0.70
N VAL A 13 -22.47 -12.54 -0.10
CA VAL A 13 -21.71 -11.38 0.39
C VAL A 13 -22.55 -10.55 1.35
N TYR A 14 -23.81 -10.26 1.03
CA TYR A 14 -24.70 -9.53 1.93
C TYR A 14 -24.94 -10.29 3.24
N GLU A 15 -25.17 -11.59 3.19
CA GLU A 15 -25.30 -12.43 4.38
C GLU A 15 -24.04 -12.36 5.25
N LEU A 16 -22.85 -12.45 4.64
CA LEU A 16 -21.57 -12.30 5.37
C LEU A 16 -21.44 -10.95 6.05
N PHE A 17 -21.80 -9.86 5.40
CA PHE A 17 -21.76 -8.53 6.01
C PHE A 17 -22.73 -8.41 7.20
N LEU A 18 -23.92 -8.99 7.09
CA LEU A 18 -24.90 -9.04 8.19
C LEU A 18 -24.38 -9.88 9.36
N ASP A 19 -23.75 -11.01 9.10
CA ASP A 19 -23.15 -11.87 10.14
C ASP A 19 -21.98 -11.18 10.87
N LEU A 20 -21.32 -10.23 10.21
CA LEU A 20 -20.23 -9.42 10.77
C LEU A 20 -20.72 -8.11 11.43
N ASP A 21 -22.03 -7.93 11.63
CA ASP A 21 -22.63 -6.73 12.19
C ASP A 21 -22.24 -5.44 11.43
N ALA A 22 -22.16 -5.51 10.10
CA ALA A 22 -21.79 -4.36 9.26
C ALA A 22 -22.84 -3.23 9.37
N THR A 23 -22.35 -1.98 9.32
CA THR A 23 -23.22 -0.80 9.30
C THR A 23 -23.93 -0.65 7.96
N ALA A 24 -25.02 0.16 7.92
CA ALA A 24 -25.73 0.44 6.67
C ALA A 24 -24.79 0.99 5.57
N GLU A 25 -23.84 1.88 5.93
CA GLU A 25 -22.86 2.43 4.99
C GLU A 25 -21.90 1.35 4.42
N GLN A 26 -21.58 0.33 5.21
CA GLN A 26 -20.73 -0.77 4.76
C GLN A 26 -21.45 -1.75 3.85
N ILE A 27 -22.78 -1.81 3.94
CA ILE A 27 -23.62 -2.69 3.11
C ILE A 27 -23.97 -2.01 1.79
N GLU A 28 -24.03 -0.69 1.74
CA GLU A 28 -24.27 0.11 0.55
C GLU A 28 -22.99 0.29 -0.29
N PHE A 29 -22.49 -0.79 -0.90
CA PHE A 29 -21.33 -0.75 -1.78
C PHE A 29 -21.71 -0.92 -3.25
N PRO A 30 -21.01 -0.28 -4.20
CA PRO A 30 -21.26 -0.47 -5.62
C PRO A 30 -20.80 -1.87 -6.07
N ILE A 31 -21.54 -2.43 -7.02
CA ILE A 31 -21.23 -3.74 -7.62
C ILE A 31 -20.92 -3.52 -9.09
N VAL A 32 -19.76 -4.02 -9.53
CA VAL A 32 -19.35 -4.00 -10.93
C VAL A 32 -19.14 -5.43 -11.41
N TYR A 33 -19.77 -5.77 -12.52
CA TYR A 33 -19.65 -7.07 -13.14
C TYR A 33 -18.57 -7.05 -14.22
N THR A 34 -17.69 -8.05 -14.24
CA THR A 34 -16.56 -8.06 -15.16
C THR A 34 -16.34 -9.40 -15.85
N VAL A 35 -15.88 -9.33 -17.09
CA VAL A 35 -15.25 -10.45 -17.80
C VAL A 35 -13.79 -10.06 -18.01
N ALA A 36 -12.97 -10.25 -16.97
CA ALA A 36 -11.59 -9.77 -16.93
C ALA A 36 -10.73 -10.27 -18.10
N ARG A 37 -10.94 -11.53 -18.54
CA ARG A 37 -10.21 -12.09 -19.68
C ARG A 37 -10.47 -11.29 -20.99
N ASP A 38 -11.68 -10.76 -21.14
CA ASP A 38 -12.11 -10.09 -22.37
C ASP A 38 -12.03 -8.55 -22.21
N GLY A 39 -11.56 -8.06 -21.03
CA GLY A 39 -11.41 -6.63 -20.74
C GLY A 39 -12.73 -5.87 -20.70
N LYS A 40 -13.81 -6.49 -20.22
CA LYS A 40 -15.15 -5.91 -20.18
C LYS A 40 -15.66 -5.71 -18.77
N ALA A 41 -16.36 -4.60 -18.54
CA ALA A 41 -17.04 -4.29 -17.28
C ALA A 41 -18.41 -3.67 -17.53
N GLY A 42 -19.27 -3.65 -16.50
CA GLY A 42 -20.57 -3.01 -16.53
C GLY A 42 -21.26 -3.07 -15.19
N LEU A 43 -22.26 -2.21 -14.99
CA LEU A 43 -23.09 -2.16 -13.77
C LEU A 43 -24.30 -3.12 -13.87
N ASP A 44 -24.58 -3.67 -15.04
CA ASP A 44 -25.60 -4.69 -15.26
C ASP A 44 -24.94 -5.99 -15.76
N PRO A 45 -25.13 -7.12 -15.07
CA PRO A 45 -24.53 -8.40 -15.47
C PRO A 45 -24.96 -8.88 -16.86
N ASN A 46 -26.10 -8.40 -17.36
CA ASN A 46 -26.65 -8.75 -18.66
C ASN A 46 -26.27 -7.77 -19.79
N ALA A 47 -25.65 -6.64 -19.43
CA ALA A 47 -25.29 -5.57 -20.37
C ALA A 47 -23.92 -4.98 -20.04
N LEU A 48 -22.86 -5.78 -20.23
CA LEU A 48 -21.50 -5.32 -20.04
C LEU A 48 -21.09 -4.38 -21.18
N GLY A 49 -20.28 -3.37 -20.85
CA GLY A 49 -19.60 -2.52 -21.81
C GLY A 49 -18.56 -3.25 -22.66
N ASP A 50 -17.95 -2.52 -23.57
CA ASP A 50 -16.92 -3.07 -24.45
C ASP A 50 -15.50 -2.96 -23.89
N ASP A 51 -15.33 -2.29 -22.72
CA ASP A 51 -14.07 -2.05 -22.05
C ASP A 51 -14.21 -2.07 -20.52
N LEU A 52 -13.22 -1.56 -19.78
CA LEU A 52 -13.18 -1.51 -18.31
C LEU A 52 -13.53 -0.12 -17.75
N THR A 53 -14.12 0.78 -18.56
CA THR A 53 -14.42 2.16 -18.14
C THR A 53 -15.30 2.20 -16.90
N ASP A 54 -16.41 1.47 -16.87
CA ASP A 54 -17.33 1.42 -15.72
C ASP A 54 -16.63 0.96 -14.43
N LEU A 55 -15.68 0.03 -14.53
CA LEU A 55 -14.88 -0.41 -13.37
C LEU A 55 -13.97 0.71 -12.86
N PHE A 56 -13.24 1.38 -13.76
CA PHE A 56 -12.32 2.44 -13.36
C PHE A 56 -13.06 3.68 -12.83
N GLU A 57 -14.18 4.04 -13.44
CA GLU A 57 -15.02 5.16 -12.95
C GLU A 57 -15.57 4.84 -11.56
N THR A 58 -16.11 3.64 -11.33
CA THR A 58 -16.56 3.22 -9.99
C THR A 58 -15.45 3.27 -8.95
N ILE A 59 -14.23 2.84 -9.29
CA ILE A 59 -13.07 2.94 -8.39
C ILE A 59 -12.77 4.39 -8.05
N LEU A 60 -12.72 5.29 -9.05
CA LEU A 60 -12.42 6.69 -8.85
C LEU A 60 -13.49 7.42 -8.01
N GLU A 61 -14.75 7.03 -8.15
CA GLU A 61 -15.88 7.60 -7.39
C GLU A 61 -15.94 7.09 -5.94
N THR A 62 -15.59 5.81 -5.74
CA THR A 62 -15.80 5.13 -4.45
C THR A 62 -14.59 5.17 -3.55
N ILE A 63 -13.37 5.09 -4.09
CA ILE A 63 -12.14 5.03 -3.31
C ILE A 63 -11.53 6.43 -3.19
N PRO A 64 -11.49 7.00 -1.95
CA PRO A 64 -10.92 8.32 -1.78
C PRO A 64 -9.41 8.32 -2.06
N PRO A 65 -8.87 9.43 -2.60
CA PRO A 65 -7.44 9.58 -2.77
C PRO A 65 -6.72 9.61 -1.41
N PRO A 66 -5.40 9.39 -1.38
CA PRO A 66 -4.61 9.52 -0.17
C PRO A 66 -4.80 10.90 0.47
N SER A 67 -5.17 10.93 1.76
CA SER A 67 -5.24 12.16 2.54
C SER A 67 -3.91 12.44 3.22
N TYR A 68 -3.41 13.67 3.14
CA TYR A 68 -2.18 14.11 3.78
C TYR A 68 -2.25 15.60 4.12
N ASP A 69 -1.42 16.00 5.07
CA ASP A 69 -1.22 17.40 5.40
C ASP A 69 -0.03 17.93 4.58
N PRO A 70 -0.23 18.93 3.70
CA PRO A 70 0.84 19.46 2.84
C PRO A 70 1.97 20.16 3.63
N ASP A 71 1.69 20.64 4.85
CA ASP A 71 2.65 21.32 5.72
C ASP A 71 3.37 20.36 6.68
N HIS A 72 2.98 19.07 6.69
CA HIS A 72 3.61 18.08 7.56
C HIS A 72 4.97 17.65 7.00
N PRO A 73 6.03 17.56 7.83
CA PRO A 73 7.34 17.08 7.42
C PRO A 73 7.27 15.62 6.94
N LEU A 74 8.36 15.15 6.33
CA LEU A 74 8.46 13.77 5.85
C LEU A 74 8.10 12.76 6.93
N GLN A 75 7.20 11.84 6.57
CA GLN A 75 6.81 10.72 7.41
C GLN A 75 6.41 9.53 6.53
N ALA A 76 7.10 8.41 6.68
CA ALA A 76 6.84 7.18 5.94
C ALA A 76 6.98 5.95 6.84
N LEU A 77 6.03 5.01 6.74
CA LEU A 77 5.99 3.79 7.57
C LEU A 77 6.55 2.61 6.79
N VAL A 78 7.47 1.88 7.39
CA VAL A 78 7.97 0.60 6.86
C VAL A 78 6.92 -0.48 7.08
N THR A 79 6.38 -1.00 5.99
CA THR A 79 5.29 -1.99 6.01
C THR A 79 5.76 -3.40 5.68
N ASN A 80 6.87 -3.53 4.97
CA ASN A 80 7.44 -4.82 4.58
C ASN A 80 8.95 -4.70 4.30
N LEU A 81 9.62 -5.82 4.19
CA LEU A 81 11.04 -5.91 3.85
C LEU A 81 11.23 -6.78 2.61
N ASP A 82 12.25 -6.45 1.84
CA ASP A 82 12.70 -7.23 0.69
C ASP A 82 14.23 -7.20 0.61
N ALA A 83 14.80 -7.88 -0.35
CA ALA A 83 16.23 -7.91 -0.60
C ALA A 83 16.54 -7.82 -2.08
N SER A 84 17.60 -7.09 -2.40
CA SER A 84 18.17 -7.02 -3.74
C SER A 84 19.61 -7.52 -3.71
N PRO A 85 20.04 -8.34 -4.66
CA PRO A 85 21.44 -8.78 -4.75
C PRO A 85 22.43 -7.62 -4.98
N TYR A 86 21.95 -6.46 -5.44
CA TYR A 86 22.78 -5.31 -5.79
C TYR A 86 22.86 -4.26 -4.68
N VAL A 87 21.75 -4.00 -3.99
CA VAL A 87 21.63 -2.92 -2.98
C VAL A 87 21.37 -3.45 -1.57
N GLY A 88 21.27 -4.75 -1.40
CA GLY A 88 21.05 -5.39 -0.10
C GLY A 88 19.60 -5.29 0.36
N ARG A 89 19.40 -5.04 1.66
CA ARG A 89 18.06 -4.93 2.27
C ARG A 89 17.29 -3.73 1.71
N LEU A 90 16.03 -3.98 1.37
CA LEU A 90 15.07 -2.98 0.92
C LEU A 90 13.95 -2.86 1.93
N ALA A 91 13.66 -1.64 2.38
CA ALA A 91 12.46 -1.33 3.14
C ALA A 91 11.33 -0.96 2.16
N LEU A 92 10.24 -1.70 2.20
CA LEU A 92 9.01 -1.31 1.51
C LEU A 92 8.20 -0.43 2.44
N LEU A 93 7.91 0.78 2.01
CA LEU A 93 7.25 1.79 2.83
C LEU A 93 6.22 2.59 2.04
N ARG A 94 5.25 3.11 2.77
CA ARG A 94 4.29 4.08 2.24
C ARG A 94 4.62 5.47 2.77
N VAL A 95 4.79 6.41 1.87
CA VAL A 95 4.92 7.83 2.22
C VAL A 95 3.57 8.35 2.72
N ARG A 96 3.52 8.81 3.96
CA ARG A 96 2.30 9.39 4.58
C ARG A 96 2.23 10.88 4.34
N HIS A 97 3.32 11.58 4.59
CA HIS A 97 3.44 13.03 4.47
C HIS A 97 4.81 13.42 3.93
N GLY A 98 4.89 14.62 3.37
CA GLY A 98 6.13 15.16 2.83
C GLY A 98 6.63 14.43 1.58
N THR A 99 7.88 14.65 1.23
CA THR A 99 8.51 14.05 0.04
C THR A 99 9.79 13.34 0.43
N LEU A 100 9.94 12.11 0.01
CA LEU A 100 11.15 11.30 0.16
C LEU A 100 11.99 11.41 -1.11
N ARG A 101 13.32 11.67 -0.98
CA ARG A 101 14.21 11.83 -2.12
C ARG A 101 15.42 10.91 -2.04
N LYS A 102 15.86 10.44 -3.21
CA LYS A 102 17.12 9.72 -3.34
C LYS A 102 18.28 10.60 -2.89
N GLY A 103 19.21 10.05 -2.11
CA GLY A 103 20.34 10.77 -1.54
C GLY A 103 20.05 11.68 -0.35
N GLN A 104 18.78 11.82 0.06
CA GLN A 104 18.36 12.61 1.21
C GLN A 104 18.89 12.06 2.53
N GLN A 105 19.21 12.93 3.48
CA GLN A 105 19.35 12.56 4.88
C GLN A 105 17.98 12.48 5.52
N ILE A 106 17.78 11.45 6.32
CA ILE A 106 16.52 11.16 7.01
C ILE A 106 16.78 10.83 8.48
N ALA A 107 15.74 10.98 9.29
CA ALA A 107 15.66 10.37 10.61
C ALA A 107 15.06 8.98 10.49
N TRP A 108 15.74 7.99 11.04
CA TRP A 108 15.23 6.64 11.19
C TRP A 108 14.79 6.44 12.63
N CYS A 109 13.47 6.46 12.83
CA CYS A 109 12.84 6.23 14.11
C CYS A 109 12.64 4.72 14.32
N ARG A 110 13.43 4.14 15.22
CA ARG A 110 13.45 2.71 15.49
C ARG A 110 12.32 2.28 16.42
N ALA A 111 12.04 0.98 16.44
CA ALA A 111 11.00 0.39 17.28
C ALA A 111 11.27 0.54 18.80
N ASP A 112 12.54 0.66 19.21
CA ASP A 112 12.94 0.89 20.59
C ASP A 112 12.83 2.35 21.05
N GLY A 113 12.37 3.24 20.15
CA GLY A 113 12.23 4.68 20.38
C GLY A 113 13.50 5.50 20.13
N SER A 114 14.60 4.87 19.75
CA SER A 114 15.81 5.59 19.31
C SER A 114 15.63 6.22 17.94
N VAL A 115 16.33 7.32 17.69
CA VAL A 115 16.32 8.03 16.39
C VAL A 115 17.76 8.12 15.87
N GLU A 116 17.98 7.56 14.71
CA GLU A 116 19.28 7.58 14.03
C GLU A 116 19.19 8.43 12.76
N ARG A 117 20.29 9.09 12.39
CA ARG A 117 20.40 9.73 11.08
C ARG A 117 20.94 8.73 10.06
N ALA A 118 20.27 8.65 8.94
CA ALA A 118 20.67 7.78 7.84
C ALA A 118 20.53 8.50 6.49
N ARG A 119 21.00 7.85 5.43
CA ARG A 119 20.91 8.39 4.08
C ARG A 119 20.22 7.38 3.15
N VAL A 120 19.28 7.86 2.36
CA VAL A 120 18.66 7.10 1.28
C VAL A 120 19.69 6.87 0.19
N THR A 121 20.12 5.64 -0.02
CA THR A 121 21.10 5.32 -1.08
C THR A 121 20.42 5.02 -2.40
N GLU A 122 19.24 4.39 -2.35
CA GLU A 122 18.41 4.11 -3.52
C GLU A 122 16.93 4.26 -3.18
N LEU A 123 16.16 4.75 -4.13
CA LEU A 123 14.71 4.89 -4.04
C LEU A 123 14.09 4.29 -5.31
N LEU A 124 13.18 3.33 -5.14
CA LEU A 124 12.58 2.58 -6.23
C LEU A 124 11.06 2.65 -6.13
N ILE A 125 10.40 2.88 -7.24
CA ILE A 125 8.95 2.69 -7.41
C ILE A 125 8.69 1.41 -8.19
N THR A 126 7.46 0.92 -8.12
CA THR A 126 7.03 -0.23 -8.94
C THR A 126 6.27 0.29 -10.16
N GLU A 127 6.81 0.00 -11.35
CA GLU A 127 6.13 0.24 -12.63
C GLU A 127 5.79 -1.11 -13.25
N ALA A 128 4.50 -1.39 -13.38
CA ALA A 128 3.97 -2.70 -13.76
C ALA A 128 4.51 -3.82 -12.84
N LEU A 129 5.49 -4.61 -13.28
CA LEU A 129 6.12 -5.69 -12.50
C LEU A 129 7.57 -5.40 -12.10
N ASP A 130 8.13 -4.31 -12.59
CA ASP A 130 9.54 -3.98 -12.39
C ASP A 130 9.71 -2.87 -11.35
N ARG A 131 10.85 -2.87 -10.67
CA ARG A 131 11.28 -1.78 -9.81
C ARG A 131 12.19 -0.84 -10.57
N VAL A 132 11.77 0.41 -10.65
CA VAL A 132 12.46 1.47 -11.39
C VAL A 132 12.98 2.51 -10.40
N SER A 133 14.22 3.00 -10.59
CA SER A 133 14.78 4.07 -9.77
C SER A 133 14.02 5.37 -10.01
N THR A 134 13.71 6.08 -8.92
CA THR A 134 13.11 7.42 -8.96
C THR A 134 13.93 8.40 -8.12
N ASP A 135 13.84 9.68 -8.45
CA ASP A 135 14.51 10.73 -7.70
C ASP A 135 13.71 11.15 -6.47
N GLU A 136 12.38 11.05 -6.54
CA GLU A 136 11.49 11.42 -5.42
C GLU A 136 10.19 10.61 -5.40
N ALA A 137 9.54 10.60 -4.24
CA ALA A 137 8.23 10.02 -4.00
C ALA A 137 7.44 10.87 -3.01
N GLY A 138 6.15 11.05 -3.29
CA GLY A 138 5.22 11.87 -2.52
C GLY A 138 4.22 11.07 -1.68
N PRO A 139 3.31 11.78 -0.98
CA PRO A 139 2.29 11.17 -0.13
C PRO A 139 1.38 10.19 -0.89
N GLY A 140 1.17 9.03 -0.28
CA GLY A 140 0.38 7.93 -0.85
C GLY A 140 1.18 6.91 -1.64
N GLU A 141 2.38 7.26 -2.12
CA GLU A 141 3.21 6.34 -2.90
C GLU A 141 3.82 5.24 -2.02
N ILE A 142 3.90 4.05 -2.61
CA ILE A 142 4.57 2.88 -2.03
C ILE A 142 5.91 2.71 -2.74
N VAL A 143 6.98 2.77 -1.98
CA VAL A 143 8.34 2.73 -2.51
C VAL A 143 9.21 1.69 -1.81
N ALA A 144 10.29 1.29 -2.47
CA ALA A 144 11.36 0.52 -1.86
C ALA A 144 12.58 1.42 -1.65
N LEU A 145 13.11 1.42 -0.43
CA LEU A 145 14.24 2.24 0.00
C LEU A 145 15.41 1.37 0.41
N ALA A 146 16.62 1.71 -0.05
CA ALA A 146 17.89 1.13 0.42
C ALA A 146 18.73 2.14 1.20
N GLY A 147 19.68 1.63 1.96
CA GLY A 147 20.59 2.44 2.80
C GLY A 147 20.44 2.17 4.30
N LEU A 148 19.54 1.27 4.69
CA LEU A 148 19.21 0.94 6.08
C LEU A 148 19.32 -0.58 6.30
N PRO A 149 20.52 -1.13 6.55
CA PRO A 149 20.73 -2.57 6.55
C PRO A 149 20.01 -3.31 7.69
N GLU A 150 19.72 -2.62 8.80
CA GLU A 150 19.06 -3.20 9.97
C GLU A 150 17.62 -2.78 10.16
N ILE A 151 17.02 -2.08 9.18
CA ILE A 151 15.65 -1.61 9.28
C ILE A 151 14.67 -2.77 9.46
N THR A 152 13.63 -2.53 10.26
CA THR A 152 12.58 -3.51 10.54
C THR A 152 11.18 -2.98 10.22
N ILE A 153 10.21 -3.89 10.13
CA ILE A 153 8.81 -3.54 9.88
C ILE A 153 8.27 -2.74 11.08
N GLY A 154 7.46 -1.71 10.81
CA GLY A 154 6.85 -0.84 11.81
C GLY A 154 7.70 0.38 12.16
N GLU A 155 8.95 0.44 11.72
CA GLU A 155 9.80 1.63 11.93
C GLU A 155 9.41 2.77 10.98
N THR A 156 9.73 4.00 11.37
CA THR A 156 9.36 5.21 10.63
C THR A 156 10.59 5.88 10.03
N ILE A 157 10.49 6.27 8.78
CA ILE A 157 11.39 7.21 8.12
C ILE A 157 10.75 8.59 8.23
N ALA A 158 11.50 9.55 8.76
CA ALA A 158 11.00 10.88 9.08
C ALA A 158 11.97 11.99 8.64
N ASP A 159 11.51 13.22 8.77
CA ASP A 159 12.35 14.41 8.59
C ASP A 159 13.47 14.43 9.64
N PRO A 160 14.73 14.73 9.27
CA PRO A 160 15.86 14.70 10.20
C PRO A 160 15.85 15.82 11.23
N ASP A 161 15.14 16.93 10.99
CA ASP A 161 15.09 18.10 11.86
C ASP A 161 13.81 18.14 12.71
N ASP A 162 12.75 17.44 12.27
CA ASP A 162 11.48 17.27 13.00
C ASP A 162 10.99 15.81 12.91
N PRO A 163 11.67 14.87 13.55
CA PRO A 163 11.31 13.46 13.47
C PRO A 163 10.02 13.16 14.23
N ARG A 164 8.99 12.73 13.49
CA ARG A 164 7.68 12.36 14.05
C ARG A 164 7.42 10.88 13.81
N PRO A 165 7.71 9.97 14.76
CA PRO A 165 7.48 8.55 14.59
C PRO A 165 5.98 8.24 14.50
N LEU A 166 5.63 7.29 13.63
CA LEU A 166 4.31 6.68 13.62
C LEU A 166 4.20 5.61 14.70
N PRO A 167 2.99 5.26 15.15
CA PRO A 167 2.80 4.14 16.05
C PRO A 167 3.41 2.87 15.47
N VAL A 168 4.28 2.22 16.25
CA VAL A 168 4.93 0.96 15.84
C VAL A 168 3.89 -0.15 15.83
N THR A 169 3.74 -0.81 14.69
CA THR A 169 3.00 -2.08 14.63
C THR A 169 3.94 -3.20 15.03
N VAL A 170 3.71 -3.78 16.19
CA VAL A 170 4.49 -4.94 16.65
C VAL A 170 4.07 -6.15 15.82
N VAL A 171 5.03 -6.73 15.12
CA VAL A 171 4.86 -7.99 14.40
C VAL A 171 5.42 -9.11 15.27
N ASP A 172 4.65 -10.16 15.50
CA ASP A 172 5.09 -11.31 16.26
C ASP A 172 6.35 -11.93 15.65
N ALA A 173 7.28 -12.32 16.52
CA ALA A 173 8.48 -13.01 16.09
C ALA A 173 8.10 -14.36 15.42
N PRO A 174 8.80 -14.78 14.35
CA PRO A 174 8.53 -16.07 13.71
C PRO A 174 8.73 -17.20 14.73
N SER A 175 7.72 -18.07 14.83
CA SER A 175 7.72 -19.21 15.77
C SER A 175 8.56 -20.40 15.30
N LEU A 176 9.00 -20.40 14.02
CA LEU A 176 9.81 -21.47 13.42
C LEU A 176 10.95 -20.88 12.59
N SER A 177 12.13 -21.47 12.70
CA SER A 177 13.26 -21.23 11.81
C SER A 177 13.68 -22.53 11.12
N ILE A 178 13.97 -22.44 9.81
CA ILE A 178 14.53 -23.56 9.04
C ILE A 178 15.91 -23.12 8.57
N THR A 179 16.93 -23.93 8.90
CA THR A 179 18.28 -23.75 8.34
C THR A 179 18.37 -24.61 7.06
N ILE A 180 18.71 -24.00 5.96
CA ILE A 180 18.92 -24.66 4.65
C ILE A 180 20.42 -24.81 4.41
#